data_1ab6b595f322ffe077d45e790deb09f5
#
_entry.id   1ab6b595f322ffe077d45e790deb09f5
#
_cell.length_a   1.000
_cell.length_b   1.000
_cell.length_c   1.000
_cell.angle_alpha   90.00
_cell.angle_beta   90.00
_cell.angle_gamma   90.00
#
_symmetry.space_group_name_H-M   'P 1'
#
loop_
_entity.id
_entity.type
_entity.pdbx_description
1 polymer ?
#
loop_
_entity_poly.entity_id
_entity_poly.type
_entity_poly.pdbx_seq_one_letter_code
_entity_poly.pdbx_strand_id
1 'polypeptide(L)'
;MMLAKKVVLRRVPPHEMTTGGWHQDGAFMGVGIRSLNIWMALSHCDDDAPGLDVVGRRFDELVEMGGEGTFNAWATNPQAAERVGAGAVVRPIFEPGDALLLDHLTLHRTAADAGMANDRYAVETWLFAPSTYDAMTASGGQSYEPRDQLPILF
;
A
#
# COMPACT_ATOMS: atom_id res chain seq x y z
N MET A 1 -2.69 13.32 -14.85
CA MET A 1 -2.81 12.52 -13.61
C MET A 1 -4.28 12.24 -13.37
N MET A 2 -4.65 11.07 -12.86
CA MET A 2 -6.04 10.71 -12.53
C MET A 2 -6.11 10.27 -11.09
N LEU A 3 -7.13 10.73 -10.36
CA LEU A 3 -7.40 10.36 -8.98
C LEU A 3 -8.48 9.27 -8.95
N ALA A 4 -8.32 8.26 -8.11
CA ALA A 4 -9.39 7.30 -7.87
C ALA A 4 -10.62 8.01 -7.28
N LYS A 5 -11.81 7.68 -7.76
CA LYS A 5 -13.07 8.21 -7.19
C LYS A 5 -13.34 7.68 -5.78
N LYS A 6 -12.75 6.56 -5.45
CA LYS A 6 -12.92 5.90 -4.15
C LYS A 6 -11.75 6.23 -3.26
N VAL A 7 -12.09 6.57 -2.04
CA VAL A 7 -11.15 6.72 -0.94
C VAL A 7 -11.44 5.60 0.05
N VAL A 8 -10.42 4.91 0.50
CA VAL A 8 -10.56 3.84 1.47
C VAL A 8 -10.27 4.41 2.85
N LEU A 9 -11.28 4.39 3.72
CA LEU A 9 -11.10 4.63 5.15
C LEU A 9 -10.77 3.28 5.81
N ARG A 10 -9.63 3.22 6.46
CA ARG A 10 -9.17 2.03 7.17
C ARG A 10 -9.17 2.28 8.68
N ARG A 11 -9.78 1.35 9.40
CA ARG A 11 -9.58 1.17 10.83
C ARG A 11 -8.80 -0.13 11.03
N VAL A 12 -7.71 -0.06 11.76
CA VAL A 12 -6.91 -1.23 12.15
C VAL A 12 -6.82 -1.28 13.67
N PRO A 13 -7.46 -2.27 14.31
CA PRO A 13 -7.34 -2.49 15.75
C PRO A 13 -5.93 -2.95 16.13
N PRO A 14 -5.47 -2.68 17.35
CA PRO A 14 -4.12 -3.03 17.79
C PRO A 14 -3.82 -4.54 17.79
N HIS A 15 -4.87 -5.36 17.85
CA HIS A 15 -4.74 -6.82 17.90
C HIS A 15 -4.81 -7.50 16.52
N GLU A 16 -5.13 -6.79 15.47
CA GLU A 16 -5.16 -7.34 14.12
C GLU A 16 -3.77 -7.39 13.51
N MET A 17 -2.94 -8.28 14.02
CA MET A 17 -1.58 -8.54 13.50
C MET A 17 -1.53 -9.08 12.06
N THR A 18 -2.69 -9.32 11.44
CA THR A 18 -2.78 -10.11 10.20
C THR A 18 -3.34 -9.36 9.00
N THR A 19 -3.69 -8.10 9.11
CA THR A 19 -4.22 -7.37 7.98
C THR A 19 -3.14 -7.00 6.98
N GLY A 20 -2.95 -7.88 6.03
CA GLY A 20 -2.08 -7.69 4.89
C GLY A 20 -0.60 -7.92 5.22
N GLY A 21 -0.05 -9.03 4.78
CA GLY A 21 1.38 -9.25 4.72
C GLY A 21 2.08 -8.17 3.89
N TRP A 22 3.37 -8.30 3.72
CA TRP A 22 4.14 -7.49 2.78
C TRP A 22 3.51 -7.54 1.40
N HIS A 23 3.36 -6.38 0.76
CA HIS A 23 2.80 -6.28 -0.59
C HIS A 23 3.32 -5.02 -1.30
N GLN A 24 3.15 -5.04 -2.61
CA GLN A 24 3.35 -3.92 -3.51
C GLN A 24 2.01 -3.68 -4.22
N ASP A 25 1.55 -2.44 -4.29
CA ASP A 25 0.26 -2.12 -4.94
C ASP A 25 0.20 -2.58 -6.40
N GLY A 26 1.33 -2.58 -7.08
CA GLY A 26 1.47 -3.09 -8.44
C GLY A 26 1.07 -4.55 -8.61
N ALA A 27 1.09 -5.34 -7.54
CA ALA A 27 0.69 -6.76 -7.60
C ALA A 27 -0.80 -6.94 -7.87
N PHE A 28 -1.66 -6.06 -7.34
CA PHE A 28 -3.11 -6.12 -7.59
C PHE A 28 -3.59 -5.14 -8.67
N MET A 29 -2.87 -4.05 -8.87
CA MET A 29 -3.21 -3.07 -9.92
C MET A 29 -2.75 -3.50 -11.31
N GLY A 30 -1.68 -4.27 -11.37
CA GLY A 30 -0.96 -4.62 -12.60
C GLY A 30 0.39 -3.90 -12.69
N VAL A 31 1.42 -4.66 -13.00
CA VAL A 31 2.81 -4.18 -13.03
C VAL A 31 3.06 -3.03 -14.02
N GLY A 32 2.25 -2.96 -15.07
CA GLY A 32 2.34 -1.89 -16.07
C GLY A 32 1.70 -0.56 -15.65
N ILE A 33 1.03 -0.53 -14.49
CA ILE A 33 0.28 0.65 -14.04
C ILE A 33 1.10 1.46 -13.08
N ARG A 34 1.45 2.67 -13.49
CA ARG A 34 2.12 3.60 -12.61
C ARG A 34 1.11 4.34 -11.76
N SER A 35 1.10 4.03 -10.47
CA SER A 35 0.28 4.73 -9.48
C SER A 35 1.13 5.25 -8.33
N LEU A 36 0.57 6.24 -7.67
CA LEU A 36 1.06 6.80 -6.42
C LEU A 36 -0.05 6.64 -5.39
N ASN A 37 0.17 5.84 -4.37
CA ASN A 37 -0.70 5.73 -3.21
C ASN A 37 -0.43 6.94 -2.30
N ILE A 38 -1.49 7.62 -1.91
CA ILE A 38 -1.47 8.62 -0.85
C ILE A 38 -2.10 7.97 0.37
N TRP A 39 -1.27 7.62 1.34
CA TRP A 39 -1.71 7.11 2.62
C TRP A 39 -1.61 8.24 3.65
N MET A 40 -2.72 8.59 4.30
CA MET A 40 -2.79 9.71 5.24
C MET A 40 -3.26 9.21 6.60
N ALA A 41 -2.50 9.51 7.65
CA ALA A 41 -2.86 9.23 9.02
C ALA A 41 -4.00 10.15 9.49
N LEU A 42 -5.03 9.58 10.10
CA LEU A 42 -6.10 10.30 10.78
C LEU A 42 -5.99 10.18 12.31
N SER A 43 -5.14 9.27 12.79
CA SER A 43 -4.78 9.08 14.18
C SER A 43 -3.27 8.98 14.30
N HIS A 44 -2.74 9.09 15.50
CA HIS A 44 -1.36 8.76 15.79
C HIS A 44 -1.04 7.33 15.33
N CYS A 45 0.16 7.14 14.80
CA CYS A 45 0.73 5.84 14.48
C CYS A 45 2.18 5.83 14.96
N ASP A 46 2.41 5.13 16.05
CA ASP A 46 3.68 5.06 16.77
C ASP A 46 3.85 3.69 17.44
N ASP A 47 4.45 3.64 18.62
CA ASP A 47 4.62 2.40 19.38
C ASP A 47 3.30 1.87 19.97
N ASP A 48 2.27 2.71 20.09
CA ASP A 48 0.97 2.37 20.70
C ASP A 48 -0.15 2.09 19.67
N ALA A 49 0.04 2.44 18.40
CA ALA A 49 -0.96 2.26 17.36
C ALA A 49 -0.36 1.78 16.04
N PRO A 50 -1.04 0.88 15.29
CA PRO A 50 -0.53 0.34 14.05
C PRO A 50 -0.17 1.41 13.02
N GLY A 51 1.05 1.36 12.50
CA GLY A 51 1.53 2.23 11.44
C GLY A 51 1.76 1.47 10.12
N LEU A 52 2.81 1.84 9.43
CA LEU A 52 3.31 1.16 8.24
C LEU A 52 4.78 0.78 8.44
N ASP A 53 5.12 -0.45 8.07
CA ASP A 53 6.50 -0.83 7.75
C ASP A 53 6.72 -0.65 6.26
N VAL A 54 7.79 0.01 5.89
CA VAL A 54 8.16 0.28 4.50
C VAL A 54 9.60 -0.15 4.27
N VAL A 55 9.86 -0.81 3.15
CA VAL A 55 11.25 -1.08 2.76
C VAL A 55 11.82 0.17 2.09
N GLY A 56 12.75 0.83 2.76
CA GLY A 56 13.34 2.11 2.38
C GLY A 56 14.31 2.02 1.20
N ARG A 57 13.94 1.30 0.16
CA ARG A 57 14.67 1.22 -1.11
C ARG A 57 13.72 1.16 -2.29
N ARG A 58 14.20 1.55 -3.45
CA ARG A 58 13.44 1.45 -4.69
C ARG A 58 13.48 0.02 -5.23
N PHE A 59 12.34 -0.39 -5.79
CA PHE A 59 12.19 -1.59 -6.59
C PHE A 59 11.82 -1.21 -8.02
N ASP A 60 12.31 -1.97 -8.99
CA ASP A 60 12.00 -1.79 -10.42
C ASP A 60 11.03 -2.88 -10.92
N GLU A 61 10.74 -3.88 -10.08
CA GLU A 61 9.85 -5.00 -10.37
C GLU A 61 9.13 -5.47 -9.10
N LEU A 62 8.13 -6.32 -9.28
CA LEU A 62 7.46 -6.99 -8.18
C LEU A 62 8.40 -8.01 -7.52
N VAL A 63 8.45 -7.98 -6.21
CA VAL A 63 9.07 -9.04 -5.41
C VAL A 63 8.20 -10.30 -5.53
N GLU A 64 8.82 -11.46 -5.47
CA GLU A 64 8.16 -12.76 -5.56
C GLU A 64 6.88 -12.81 -4.71
N MET A 65 5.75 -13.10 -5.37
CA MET A 65 4.43 -13.24 -4.72
C MET A 65 4.26 -14.64 -4.12
N GLY A 66 3.21 -14.84 -3.36
CA GLY A 66 2.89 -16.12 -2.72
C GLY A 66 2.86 -16.01 -1.21
N GLY A 67 2.39 -14.86 -0.70
CA GLY A 67 2.19 -14.63 0.71
C GLY A 67 0.96 -15.33 1.27
N GLU A 68 0.80 -15.20 2.57
CA GLU A 68 -0.35 -15.67 3.34
C GLU A 68 -1.22 -14.48 3.75
N GLY A 69 -2.48 -14.74 4.12
CA GLY A 69 -3.40 -13.72 4.64
C GLY A 69 -4.50 -13.31 3.67
N THR A 70 -5.16 -12.20 3.96
CA THR A 70 -6.36 -11.72 3.25
C THR A 70 -6.11 -11.46 1.76
N PHE A 71 -4.89 -11.16 1.38
CA PHE A 71 -4.48 -10.86 0.01
C PHE A 71 -3.53 -11.90 -0.59
N ASN A 72 -3.72 -13.18 -0.29
CA ASN A 72 -2.83 -14.28 -0.68
C ASN A 72 -2.30 -14.21 -2.12
N ALA A 73 -3.17 -13.84 -3.07
CA ALA A 73 -2.80 -13.78 -4.49
C ALA A 73 -1.83 -12.63 -4.81
N TRP A 74 -1.78 -11.59 -3.98
CA TRP A 74 -1.01 -10.36 -4.22
C TRP A 74 0.04 -10.08 -3.15
N ALA A 75 -0.03 -10.81 -2.03
CA ALA A 75 0.96 -10.67 -0.99
C ALA A 75 2.32 -11.18 -1.46
N THR A 76 3.36 -10.50 -1.05
CA THR A 76 4.73 -10.90 -1.29
C THR A 76 5.05 -12.15 -0.46
N ASN A 77 5.79 -13.09 -1.03
CA ASN A 77 6.31 -14.24 -0.30
C ASN A 77 7.10 -13.76 0.94
N PRO A 78 6.80 -14.27 2.16
CA PRO A 78 7.43 -13.79 3.39
C PRO A 78 8.95 -13.90 3.38
N GLN A 79 9.50 -15.00 2.88
CA GLN A 79 10.95 -15.19 2.81
C GLN A 79 11.61 -14.26 1.79
N ALA A 80 10.90 -13.97 0.68
CA ALA A 80 11.36 -13.00 -0.29
C ALA A 80 11.34 -11.58 0.31
N ALA A 81 10.27 -11.22 1.02
CA ALA A 81 10.15 -9.93 1.70
C ALA A 81 11.25 -9.74 2.75
N GLU A 82 11.51 -10.75 3.58
CA GLU A 82 12.57 -10.72 4.57
C GLU A 82 13.94 -10.52 3.92
N ARG A 83 14.24 -11.30 2.88
CA ARG A 83 15.52 -11.21 2.14
C ARG A 83 15.74 -9.82 1.53
N VAL A 84 14.70 -9.23 0.91
CA VAL A 84 14.84 -7.91 0.28
C VAL A 84 14.70 -6.76 1.28
N GLY A 85 14.02 -6.96 2.40
CA GLY A 85 13.81 -5.97 3.45
C GLY A 85 14.95 -5.90 4.47
N ALA A 86 15.88 -6.88 4.47
CA ALA A 86 16.94 -6.97 5.47
C ALA A 86 17.72 -5.65 5.59
N GLY A 87 17.69 -5.05 6.79
CA GLY A 87 18.38 -3.80 7.10
C GLY A 87 17.83 -2.54 6.43
N ALA A 88 16.68 -2.63 5.72
CA ALA A 88 16.09 -1.52 5.00
C ALA A 88 14.64 -1.22 5.43
N VAL A 89 14.09 -1.95 6.38
CA VAL A 89 12.74 -1.68 6.91
C VAL A 89 12.76 -0.42 7.77
N VAL A 90 11.86 0.49 7.47
CA VAL A 90 11.63 1.73 8.23
C VAL A 90 10.19 1.74 8.70
N ARG A 91 9.96 2.10 9.96
CA ARG A 91 8.64 2.37 10.52
C ARG A 91 8.54 3.86 10.84
N PRO A 92 7.95 4.67 9.97
CA PRO A 92 7.72 6.07 10.25
C PRO A 92 6.70 6.25 11.38
N ILE A 93 6.89 7.28 12.19
CA ILE A 93 5.89 7.78 13.13
C ILE A 93 5.03 8.78 12.37
N PHE A 94 3.71 8.75 12.60
CA PHE A 94 2.77 9.66 11.95
C PHE A 94 1.91 10.37 12.98
N GLU A 95 1.82 11.68 12.83
CA GLU A 95 0.80 12.52 13.46
C GLU A 95 -0.46 12.58 12.59
N PRO A 96 -1.64 12.84 13.15
CA PRO A 96 -2.84 13.08 12.35
C PRO A 96 -2.63 14.20 11.32
N GLY A 97 -2.85 13.88 10.05
CA GLY A 97 -2.61 14.76 8.91
C GLY A 97 -1.30 14.50 8.16
N ASP A 98 -0.39 13.73 8.72
CA ASP A 98 0.79 13.29 7.98
C ASP A 98 0.40 12.33 6.85
N ALA A 99 1.10 12.42 5.74
CA ALA A 99 0.88 11.56 4.60
C ALA A 99 2.18 10.91 4.11
N LEU A 100 2.07 9.64 3.75
CA LEU A 100 3.12 8.90 3.06
C LEU A 100 2.72 8.70 1.60
N LEU A 101 3.65 8.97 0.69
CA LEU A 101 3.49 8.75 -0.73
C LEU A 101 4.26 7.48 -1.12
N LEU A 102 3.54 6.48 -1.61
CA LEU A 102 4.09 5.20 -2.01
C LEU A 102 3.88 5.02 -3.52
N ASP A 103 4.93 4.73 -4.26
CA ASP A 103 4.75 4.27 -5.63
C ASP A 103 4.22 2.82 -5.64
N HIS A 104 3.73 2.38 -6.79
CA HIS A 104 3.12 1.06 -6.94
C HIS A 104 4.09 -0.13 -6.70
N LEU A 105 5.40 0.11 -6.67
CA LEU A 105 6.42 -0.90 -6.39
C LEU A 105 7.03 -0.78 -4.98
N THR A 106 6.60 0.18 -4.18
CA THR A 106 7.06 0.29 -2.80
C THR A 106 6.56 -0.91 -1.98
N LEU A 107 7.49 -1.70 -1.45
CA LEU A 107 7.16 -2.84 -0.60
C LEU A 107 6.81 -2.35 0.81
N HIS A 108 5.58 -2.62 1.25
CA HIS A 108 5.09 -2.13 2.53
C HIS A 108 4.08 -3.09 3.16
N ARG A 109 3.77 -2.88 4.42
CA ARG A 109 2.72 -3.60 5.16
C ARG A 109 2.18 -2.77 6.31
N THR A 110 1.06 -3.17 6.88
CA THR A 110 0.63 -2.70 8.19
C THR A 110 1.65 -3.15 9.24
N ALA A 111 2.12 -2.20 10.04
CA ALA A 111 2.99 -2.45 11.18
C ALA A 111 2.11 -2.52 12.44
N ALA A 112 2.02 -3.69 13.06
CA ALA A 112 1.29 -3.89 14.29
C ALA A 112 2.10 -4.80 15.23
N ASP A 113 2.15 -4.45 16.50
CA ASP A 113 2.85 -5.19 17.54
C ASP A 113 1.92 -5.52 18.71
N ALA A 114 2.21 -6.60 19.41
CA ALA A 114 1.36 -7.11 20.50
C ALA A 114 1.19 -6.14 21.69
N GLY A 115 2.07 -5.14 21.80
CA GLY A 115 2.03 -4.13 22.87
C GLY A 115 1.16 -2.92 22.57
N MET A 116 0.67 -2.79 21.32
CA MET A 116 -0.14 -1.65 20.92
C MET A 116 -1.52 -1.67 21.60
N ALA A 117 -2.02 -0.50 21.96
CA ALA A 117 -3.27 -0.34 22.71
C ALA A 117 -4.36 0.42 21.95
N ASN A 118 -3.98 1.15 20.91
CA ASN A 118 -4.88 2.07 20.20
C ASN A 118 -5.19 1.61 18.78
N ASP A 119 -6.40 1.94 18.31
CA ASP A 119 -6.78 1.79 16.92
C ASP A 119 -6.03 2.78 16.03
N ARG A 120 -5.67 2.36 14.83
CA ARG A 120 -5.26 3.25 13.75
C ARG A 120 -6.43 3.59 12.84
N TYR A 121 -6.54 4.87 12.49
CA TYR A 121 -7.41 5.36 11.42
C TYR A 121 -6.54 6.01 10.34
N ALA A 122 -6.77 5.64 9.09
CA ALA A 122 -6.07 6.20 7.94
C ALA A 122 -6.97 6.25 6.71
N VAL A 123 -6.64 7.13 5.79
CA VAL A 123 -7.29 7.24 4.47
C VAL A 123 -6.28 6.88 3.41
N GLU A 124 -6.71 6.12 2.42
CA GLU A 124 -5.92 5.78 1.24
C GLU A 124 -6.64 6.21 -0.03
N THR A 125 -5.89 6.74 -0.97
CA THR A 125 -6.33 7.00 -2.34
C THR A 125 -5.16 6.88 -3.30
N TRP A 126 -5.45 6.72 -4.61
CA TRP A 126 -4.42 6.53 -5.62
C TRP A 126 -4.52 7.56 -6.73
N LEU A 127 -3.37 8.04 -7.14
CA LEU A 127 -3.17 8.82 -8.34
C LEU A 127 -2.57 7.92 -9.42
N PHE A 128 -3.10 7.98 -10.62
CA PHE A 128 -2.68 7.16 -11.75
C PHE A 128 -2.07 7.99 -12.88
N ALA A 129 -1.02 7.48 -13.51
CA ALA A 129 -0.48 8.05 -14.72
C ALA A 129 -1.36 7.67 -15.92
N PRO A 130 -1.94 8.61 -16.67
CA PRO A 130 -2.82 8.30 -17.80
C PRO A 130 -2.16 7.44 -18.88
N SER A 131 -0.86 7.61 -19.09
CA SER A 131 -0.10 6.89 -20.11
C SER A 131 0.02 5.37 -19.89
N THR A 132 -0.32 4.89 -18.68
CA THR A 132 -0.26 3.45 -18.36
C THR A 132 -1.65 2.80 -18.35
N TYR A 133 -2.67 3.58 -18.63
CA TYR A 133 -4.06 3.18 -18.45
C TYR A 133 -4.57 2.26 -19.57
N ASP A 134 -4.15 2.50 -20.82
CA ASP A 134 -4.51 1.65 -21.96
C ASP A 134 -3.94 0.23 -21.84
N ALA A 135 -2.82 0.09 -21.11
CA ALA A 135 -2.23 -1.20 -20.81
C ALA A 135 -3.07 -2.04 -19.83
N MET A 136 -3.85 -1.40 -18.93
CA MET A 136 -4.76 -2.09 -18.00
C MET A 136 -5.89 -2.81 -18.71
N THR A 137 -6.52 -2.13 -19.66
CA THR A 137 -7.65 -2.68 -20.40
C THR A 137 -7.23 -3.82 -21.32
N ALA A 138 -5.99 -3.81 -21.77
CA ALA A 138 -5.44 -4.83 -22.63
C ALA A 138 -4.98 -6.12 -21.91
N SER A 139 -4.65 -6.05 -20.64
CA SER A 139 -4.06 -7.17 -19.88
C SER A 139 -5.06 -8.01 -19.07
N GLY A 140 -6.34 -7.65 -19.05
CA GLY A 140 -7.37 -8.39 -18.29
C GLY A 140 -7.18 -8.38 -16.76
N GLY A 141 -6.32 -7.51 -16.25
CA GLY A 141 -6.14 -7.32 -14.81
C GLY A 141 -7.44 -6.86 -14.16
N GLN A 142 -7.70 -7.26 -12.93
CA GLN A 142 -8.87 -6.81 -12.18
C GLN A 142 -8.78 -5.29 -12.00
N SER A 143 -9.55 -4.63 -12.80
CA SER A 143 -9.45 -3.24 -13.12
C SER A 143 -10.06 -2.37 -12.03
N TYR A 144 -9.30 -1.45 -11.53
CA TYR A 144 -9.89 -0.16 -11.23
C TYR A 144 -10.45 0.39 -12.54
N GLU A 145 -11.76 0.34 -12.71
CA GLU A 145 -12.38 0.78 -13.95
C GLU A 145 -12.11 2.27 -14.20
N PRO A 146 -11.88 2.68 -15.47
CA PRO A 146 -11.65 4.08 -15.82
C PRO A 146 -12.68 5.05 -15.27
N ARG A 147 -13.93 4.62 -15.21
CA ARG A 147 -15.04 5.39 -14.65
C ARG A 147 -14.92 5.69 -13.15
N ASP A 148 -14.03 4.98 -12.43
CA ASP A 148 -13.77 5.21 -11.01
C ASP A 148 -12.68 6.25 -10.77
N GLN A 149 -12.19 6.90 -11.81
CA GLN A 149 -11.14 7.90 -11.74
C GLN A 149 -11.63 9.27 -12.17
N LEU A 150 -11.07 10.29 -11.56
CA LEU A 150 -11.32 11.68 -11.90
C LEU A 150 -10.05 12.33 -12.45
N PRO A 151 -10.11 13.07 -13.56
CA PRO A 151 -8.98 13.87 -13.98
C PRO A 151 -8.68 14.94 -12.92
N ILE A 152 -7.41 15.08 -12.57
CA ILE A 152 -6.95 16.22 -11.78
C ILE A 152 -6.62 17.34 -12.76
N LEU A 153 -7.37 18.42 -12.66
CA LEU A 153 -7.11 19.65 -13.40
C LEU A 153 -6.20 20.53 -12.54
N PHE A 154 -5.04 20.90 -13.08
CA PHE A 154 -4.13 21.89 -12.50
C PHE A 154 -4.40 23.24 -13.09
#